data_86523c666fa91f1a757ebcc263414916
#
_entry.id   86523c666fa91f1a757ebcc263414916
#
_cell.length_a   1.000
_cell.length_b   1.000
_cell.length_c   1.000
_cell.angle_alpha   90.00
_cell.angle_beta   90.00
_cell.angle_gamma   90.00
#
_symmetry.space_group_name_H-M   'P 1'
#
loop_
_entity.id
_entity.type
_entity.pdbx_description
1 polymer ?
#
loop_
_entity_poly.entity_id
_entity_poly.type
_entity_poly.pdbx_seq_one_letter_code
_entity_poly.pdbx_strand_id
1 'polypeptide(L)'
;MLDFFNIEKYKENNRLEAKAAAVGLPKSLWATYSAFANTNGGIILLGVTEDAQHQLHVEGVNDADALVIDFWNIINNQSKISINVLNDKDVIVREFDGKKIIIISVPRAQRYDKPIYLDGNLFSSYKRNGEGDYRCTKEVIQAMLRDASPKTQDMLVLGNMNLDVFDKDTIKRYRIRMQGIRPGHVWEALEDVDFLYRIGAVGRDADGKLHPTAAGLLMFGYEYEIVREYPHYFLDYREKLDDDTRWSDRFVSSSGDWSGNIYDFYFRVYNRIAQSVKVPFALDGISRIDDTELHKALREALANTLINADYYGNTGVVIERNITSITMTNAGTFRIDLDEAINGGISDPRNSGLIKMFSLINIGERAGSGLPMIFKAWTGTDFAMPDITEKENPDRVCLILPVESLGEVGLTSAQCSNKNANEGSDVLINELTVPDTKETVPDTEQAVPDTEQAVPDTEQAVPDTEQAVPDTEQTVPDTEQAVPDTEQAVPDTEQAVPDTEQTVPDTEQAVPDTERTVPEESKEQKALILSYIKDNENITAKIAATILNVKPRRARTILRDMQIDGIIKRVGAARSIKYVLQTEK
;
A
#
# COMPACT_ATOMS: atom_id res chain seq x y z
N MET A 1 -18.07 7.29 21.68
CA MET A 1 -17.26 7.53 22.90
C MET A 1 -17.47 6.35 23.82
N LEU A 2 -16.38 5.71 24.32
CA LEU A 2 -16.52 4.65 25.33
C LEU A 2 -17.25 5.21 26.54
N ASP A 3 -18.33 4.53 26.94
CA ASP A 3 -19.01 4.83 28.21
C ASP A 3 -18.22 4.19 29.34
N PHE A 4 -17.28 4.93 29.88
CA PHE A 4 -16.38 4.45 30.92
C PHE A 4 -17.10 4.12 32.24
N PHE A 5 -18.34 4.60 32.45
CA PHE A 5 -19.15 4.22 33.60
C PHE A 5 -19.75 2.81 33.49
N ASN A 6 -19.70 2.23 32.31
CA ASN A 6 -20.20 0.88 32.01
C ASN A 6 -19.16 0.06 31.25
N ILE A 7 -17.89 0.14 31.67
CA ILE A 7 -16.77 -0.55 30.99
C ILE A 7 -16.99 -2.06 30.86
N GLU A 8 -17.72 -2.67 31.80
CA GLU A 8 -18.09 -4.09 31.81
C GLU A 8 -18.98 -4.51 30.61
N LYS A 9 -19.59 -3.55 29.92
CA LYS A 9 -20.39 -3.83 28.70
C LYS A 9 -19.52 -4.02 27.44
N TYR A 10 -18.25 -3.65 27.53
CA TYR A 10 -17.31 -3.80 26.42
C TYR A 10 -16.53 -5.10 26.59
N LYS A 11 -16.06 -5.62 25.48
CA LYS A 11 -15.13 -6.74 25.37
C LYS A 11 -13.96 -6.37 24.49
N GLU A 12 -12.86 -7.09 24.60
CA GLU A 12 -11.76 -6.95 23.66
C GLU A 12 -12.25 -7.17 22.21
N ASN A 13 -11.66 -6.46 21.28
CA ASN A 13 -11.98 -6.57 19.86
C ASN A 13 -10.78 -6.07 19.02
N ASN A 14 -10.97 -5.91 17.72
CA ASN A 14 -9.94 -5.44 16.81
C ASN A 14 -9.45 -4.00 17.07
N ARG A 15 -10.14 -3.21 17.94
CA ARG A 15 -9.78 -1.83 18.30
C ARG A 15 -9.74 -1.55 19.81
N LEU A 16 -9.96 -2.56 20.65
CA LEU A 16 -9.91 -2.41 22.10
C LEU A 16 -9.11 -3.56 22.71
N GLU A 17 -8.17 -3.22 23.55
CA GLU A 17 -7.34 -4.19 24.27
C GLU A 17 -7.23 -3.79 25.74
N ALA A 18 -7.47 -4.72 26.66
CA ALA A 18 -7.32 -4.56 28.09
C ALA A 18 -6.06 -5.27 28.58
N LYS A 19 -5.34 -4.63 29.48
CA LYS A 19 -4.11 -5.21 30.05
C LYS A 19 -4.01 -4.92 31.54
N ALA A 20 -3.80 -5.97 32.32
CA ALA A 20 -3.39 -5.83 33.71
C ALA A 20 -2.05 -5.11 33.78
N ALA A 21 -1.95 -4.07 34.59
CA ALA A 21 -0.74 -3.27 34.78
C ALA A 21 -0.52 -2.92 36.26
N ALA A 22 -0.92 -3.78 37.18
CA ALA A 22 -0.85 -3.52 38.61
C ALA A 22 0.58 -3.28 39.12
N VAL A 23 1.59 -3.96 38.54
CA VAL A 23 2.99 -3.92 39.01
C VAL A 23 3.90 -3.16 38.03
N GLY A 24 3.49 -2.91 36.79
CA GLY A 24 4.32 -2.27 35.78
C GLY A 24 3.74 -2.44 34.37
N LEU A 25 4.39 -1.86 33.37
CA LEU A 25 3.96 -1.96 31.98
C LEU A 25 4.13 -3.41 31.46
N PRO A 26 3.08 -4.07 30.98
CA PRO A 26 3.17 -5.40 30.47
C PRO A 26 3.99 -5.45 29.17
N LYS A 27 4.83 -6.46 29.00
CA LYS A 27 5.70 -6.59 27.81
C LYS A 27 4.90 -6.68 26.50
N SER A 28 3.69 -7.25 26.56
CA SER A 28 2.80 -7.37 25.38
C SER A 28 2.22 -6.03 24.92
N LEU A 29 2.27 -4.99 25.77
CA LEU A 29 1.81 -3.63 25.42
C LEU A 29 2.41 -3.13 24.11
N TRP A 30 3.68 -3.39 23.89
CA TRP A 30 4.41 -2.88 22.72
C TRP A 30 4.03 -3.59 21.43
N ALA A 31 3.72 -4.89 21.51
CA ALA A 31 3.20 -5.63 20.36
C ALA A 31 1.81 -5.08 19.96
N THR A 32 0.94 -4.83 20.94
CA THR A 32 -0.37 -4.21 20.72
C THR A 32 -0.26 -2.79 20.16
N TYR A 33 0.65 -1.97 20.70
CA TYR A 33 0.93 -0.64 20.13
C TYR A 33 1.34 -0.71 18.66
N SER A 34 2.32 -1.57 18.34
CA SER A 34 2.73 -1.80 16.96
C SER A 34 1.57 -2.28 16.09
N ALA A 35 0.78 -3.22 16.59
CA ALA A 35 -0.35 -3.80 15.86
C ALA A 35 -1.43 -2.75 15.55
N PHE A 36 -1.82 -1.95 16.54
CA PHE A 36 -2.80 -0.88 16.35
C PHE A 36 -2.29 0.20 15.39
N ALA A 37 -1.07 0.70 15.60
CA ALA A 37 -0.49 1.72 14.75
C ALA A 37 -0.34 1.25 13.28
N ASN A 38 0.03 0.01 13.05
CA ASN A 38 0.16 -0.56 11.71
C ASN A 38 -1.17 -0.93 11.03
N THR A 39 -2.26 -1.04 11.80
CA THR A 39 -3.58 -1.43 11.27
C THR A 39 -4.52 -0.21 11.25
N ASN A 40 -5.53 -0.19 12.08
CA ASN A 40 -6.60 0.80 12.06
C ASN A 40 -6.65 1.66 13.34
N GLY A 41 -5.57 1.67 14.12
CA GLY A 41 -5.57 2.29 15.44
C GLY A 41 -6.38 1.48 16.44
N GLY A 42 -6.46 1.96 17.68
CA GLY A 42 -7.22 1.33 18.74
C GLY A 42 -6.99 1.95 20.12
N ILE A 43 -7.64 1.40 21.13
CA ILE A 43 -7.55 1.85 22.50
C ILE A 43 -6.96 0.73 23.35
N ILE A 44 -5.95 1.05 24.15
CA ILE A 44 -5.36 0.16 25.13
C ILE A 44 -5.75 0.66 26.53
N LEU A 45 -6.33 -0.22 27.34
CA LEU A 45 -6.71 0.04 28.73
C LEU A 45 -5.71 -0.65 29.67
N LEU A 46 -4.94 0.13 30.44
CA LEU A 46 -4.05 -0.42 31.48
C LEU A 46 -4.73 -0.36 32.84
N GLY A 47 -4.66 -1.45 33.60
CA GLY A 47 -5.37 -1.63 34.86
C GLY A 47 -6.77 -2.21 34.67
N VAL A 48 -7.03 -2.82 33.52
CA VAL A 48 -8.26 -3.54 33.20
C VAL A 48 -7.91 -4.95 32.76
N THR A 49 -8.71 -5.93 33.15
CA THR A 49 -8.57 -7.35 32.76
C THR A 49 -9.85 -7.82 32.10
N GLU A 50 -9.74 -8.81 31.25
CA GLU A 50 -10.88 -9.55 30.68
C GLU A 50 -11.01 -10.91 31.37
N ASP A 51 -12.22 -11.29 31.73
CA ASP A 51 -12.51 -12.59 32.33
C ASP A 51 -12.80 -13.67 31.26
N ALA A 52 -13.06 -14.90 31.73
CA ALA A 52 -13.39 -16.03 30.84
C ALA A 52 -14.74 -15.89 30.13
N GLN A 53 -15.56 -14.94 30.50
CA GLN A 53 -16.85 -14.58 29.88
C GLN A 53 -16.72 -13.38 28.95
N HIS A 54 -15.48 -12.93 28.68
CA HIS A 54 -15.15 -11.73 27.87
C HIS A 54 -15.74 -10.44 28.45
N GLN A 55 -15.80 -10.32 29.79
CA GLN A 55 -16.20 -9.09 30.46
C GLN A 55 -14.98 -8.36 31.01
N LEU A 56 -14.96 -7.04 30.85
CA LEU A 56 -13.87 -6.19 31.32
C LEU A 56 -14.07 -5.81 32.78
N HIS A 57 -13.05 -6.00 33.61
CA HIS A 57 -13.04 -5.67 35.02
C HIS A 57 -11.94 -4.65 35.34
N VAL A 58 -12.30 -3.58 36.04
CA VAL A 58 -11.33 -2.56 36.48
C VAL A 58 -10.60 -3.06 37.73
N GLU A 59 -9.32 -3.37 37.58
CA GLU A 59 -8.42 -3.71 38.70
C GLU A 59 -7.67 -2.49 39.22
N GLY A 60 -7.39 -1.54 38.34
CA GLY A 60 -6.60 -0.36 38.61
C GLY A 60 -5.10 -0.58 38.51
N VAL A 61 -4.34 0.52 38.53
CA VAL A 61 -2.87 0.55 38.61
C VAL A 61 -2.43 1.14 39.92
N ASN A 62 -1.30 0.67 40.48
CA ASN A 62 -0.82 1.11 41.79
C ASN A 62 -0.31 2.56 41.76
N ASP A 63 0.47 2.91 40.72
CA ASP A 63 1.04 4.25 40.55
C ASP A 63 0.90 4.66 39.07
N ALA A 64 -0.20 5.35 38.76
CA ALA A 64 -0.50 5.75 37.39
C ALA A 64 0.51 6.77 36.88
N ASP A 65 0.98 7.66 37.71
CA ASP A 65 1.89 8.75 37.30
C ASP A 65 3.28 8.18 36.96
N ALA A 66 3.80 7.26 37.76
CA ALA A 66 5.05 6.57 37.46
C ALA A 66 4.94 5.72 36.19
N LEU A 67 3.83 5.02 36.00
CA LEU A 67 3.61 4.19 34.79
C LEU A 67 3.52 5.04 33.51
N VAL A 68 2.89 6.22 33.57
CA VAL A 68 2.84 7.16 32.43
C VAL A 68 4.24 7.68 32.10
N ILE A 69 5.05 8.01 33.10
CA ILE A 69 6.45 8.41 32.87
C ILE A 69 7.25 7.28 32.21
N ASP A 70 7.14 6.07 32.73
CA ASP A 70 7.82 4.90 32.17
C ASP A 70 7.36 4.62 30.74
N PHE A 71 6.06 4.74 30.48
CA PHE A 71 5.51 4.59 29.14
C PHE A 71 6.13 5.57 28.15
N TRP A 72 6.14 6.87 28.48
CA TRP A 72 6.75 7.90 27.62
C TRP A 72 8.26 7.72 27.44
N ASN A 73 8.97 7.25 28.45
CA ASN A 73 10.39 6.95 28.35
C ASN A 73 10.66 5.81 27.36
N ILE A 74 9.83 4.77 27.36
CA ILE A 74 10.01 3.62 26.50
C ILE A 74 9.57 3.92 25.06
N ILE A 75 8.42 4.55 24.87
CA ILE A 75 7.88 4.79 23.52
C ILE A 75 8.75 5.79 22.73
N ASN A 76 9.39 6.75 23.41
CA ASN A 76 10.33 7.69 22.81
C ASN A 76 11.75 7.12 22.63
N ASN A 77 12.00 5.90 23.08
CA ASN A 77 13.29 5.24 22.88
C ASN A 77 13.31 4.48 21.56
N GLN A 78 13.93 5.05 20.53
CA GLN A 78 14.01 4.48 19.19
C GLN A 78 14.69 3.09 19.13
N SER A 79 15.48 2.69 20.15
CA SER A 79 16.01 1.33 20.24
C SER A 79 14.92 0.32 20.66
N LYS A 80 13.79 0.78 21.19
CA LYS A 80 12.66 -0.04 21.63
C LYS A 80 11.49 0.03 20.68
N ILE A 81 11.10 1.22 20.28
CA ILE A 81 9.97 1.49 19.39
C ILE A 81 10.49 2.36 18.24
N SER A 82 10.27 1.94 17.01
CA SER A 82 10.80 2.64 15.84
C SER A 82 10.32 4.09 15.73
N ILE A 83 9.03 4.33 15.98
CA ILE A 83 8.41 5.66 15.92
C ILE A 83 7.31 5.77 16.98
N ASN A 84 7.25 6.90 17.65
CA ASN A 84 6.14 7.29 18.49
C ASN A 84 5.13 8.09 17.67
N VAL A 85 3.88 7.59 17.57
CA VAL A 85 2.77 8.25 16.86
C VAL A 85 1.79 8.95 17.79
N LEU A 86 2.04 8.93 19.12
CA LEU A 86 1.16 9.50 20.12
C LEU A 86 1.52 10.94 20.47
N ASN A 87 0.50 11.70 20.86
CA ASN A 87 0.61 13.01 21.50
C ASN A 87 0.17 12.91 22.98
N ASP A 88 0.45 13.92 23.77
CA ASP A 88 0.09 13.96 25.21
C ASP A 88 -1.40 13.70 25.47
N LYS A 89 -2.28 14.17 24.59
CA LYS A 89 -3.74 13.97 24.67
C LYS A 89 -4.18 12.52 24.48
N ASP A 90 -3.33 11.68 23.92
CA ASP A 90 -3.65 10.29 23.59
C ASP A 90 -3.41 9.34 24.78
N VAL A 91 -2.81 9.84 25.88
CA VAL A 91 -2.56 9.08 27.10
C VAL A 91 -3.25 9.76 28.27
N ILE A 92 -4.32 9.17 28.78
CA ILE A 92 -5.19 9.79 29.79
C ILE A 92 -5.29 8.88 31.01
N VAL A 93 -5.14 9.45 32.22
CA VAL A 93 -5.45 8.75 33.48
C VAL A 93 -6.90 9.04 33.86
N ARG A 94 -7.65 8.01 34.19
CA ARG A 94 -9.03 8.10 34.70
C ARG A 94 -9.19 7.31 36.00
N GLU A 95 -10.09 7.77 36.86
CA GLU A 95 -10.42 7.10 38.10
C GLU A 95 -11.84 6.55 38.06
N PHE A 96 -11.99 5.28 38.46
CA PHE A 96 -13.25 4.53 38.56
C PHE A 96 -13.31 3.85 39.92
N ASP A 97 -14.30 4.18 40.73
CA ASP A 97 -14.51 3.60 42.05
C ASP A 97 -13.23 3.59 42.92
N GLY A 98 -12.46 4.70 42.86
CA GLY A 98 -11.21 4.84 43.59
C GLY A 98 -10.01 4.11 43.00
N LYS A 99 -10.17 3.47 41.81
CA LYS A 99 -9.11 2.79 41.05
C LYS A 99 -8.72 3.60 39.84
N LYS A 100 -7.42 3.86 39.65
CA LYS A 100 -6.91 4.56 38.46
C LYS A 100 -6.61 3.59 37.33
N ILE A 101 -7.01 3.93 36.12
CA ILE A 101 -6.64 3.25 34.87
C ILE A 101 -5.97 4.24 33.94
N ILE A 102 -5.15 3.72 33.01
CA ILE A 102 -4.52 4.51 31.96
C ILE A 102 -5.14 4.10 30.61
N ILE A 103 -5.61 5.07 29.86
CA ILE A 103 -6.23 4.91 28.55
C ILE A 103 -5.24 5.44 27.52
N ILE A 104 -4.84 4.61 26.56
CA ILE A 104 -3.92 4.95 25.49
C ILE A 104 -4.68 4.83 24.18
N SER A 105 -4.93 5.97 23.52
CA SER A 105 -5.57 6.02 22.20
C SER A 105 -4.50 5.98 21.12
N VAL A 106 -4.29 4.84 20.49
CA VAL A 106 -3.28 4.66 19.44
C VAL A 106 -3.90 4.98 18.10
N PRO A 107 -3.50 6.06 17.40
CA PRO A 107 -3.98 6.33 16.05
C PRO A 107 -3.38 5.35 15.04
N ARG A 108 -4.05 5.18 13.88
CA ARG A 108 -3.41 4.56 12.70
C ARG A 108 -2.21 5.40 12.29
N ALA A 109 -1.04 4.77 12.20
CA ALA A 109 0.17 5.46 11.76
C ALA A 109 0.04 5.90 10.30
N GLN A 110 0.60 7.06 9.97
CA GLN A 110 0.70 7.50 8.58
C GLN A 110 1.59 6.54 7.81
N ARG A 111 1.38 6.45 6.50
CA ARG A 111 2.13 5.50 5.65
C ARG A 111 3.65 5.68 5.73
N TYR A 112 4.12 6.91 5.89
CA TYR A 112 5.55 7.21 5.99
C TYR A 112 6.22 6.69 7.25
N ASP A 113 5.43 6.46 8.31
CA ASP A 113 5.88 5.97 9.60
C ASP A 113 5.85 4.44 9.69
N LYS A 114 5.14 3.78 8.75
CA LYS A 114 5.01 2.31 8.70
C LYS A 114 6.21 1.64 8.04
N PRO A 115 6.61 0.46 8.50
CA PRO A 115 6.04 -0.28 9.63
C PRO A 115 6.56 0.25 10.99
N ILE A 116 5.68 0.28 11.99
CA ILE A 116 6.08 0.44 13.39
C ILE A 116 6.58 -0.90 13.90
N TYR A 117 7.83 -0.96 14.32
CA TYR A 117 8.50 -2.19 14.75
C TYR A 117 9.21 -2.02 16.10
N LEU A 118 9.53 -3.16 16.73
CA LEU A 118 10.09 -3.23 18.07
C LEU A 118 11.57 -3.65 18.04
N ASP A 119 12.33 -3.20 19.06
CA ASP A 119 13.70 -3.60 19.35
C ASP A 119 14.65 -3.51 18.14
N GLY A 120 14.48 -2.50 17.29
CA GLY A 120 15.31 -2.28 16.09
C GLY A 120 15.18 -3.36 15.01
N ASN A 121 14.13 -4.20 15.08
CA ASN A 121 13.96 -5.33 14.17
C ASN A 121 12.66 -5.18 13.36
N LEU A 122 12.77 -4.92 12.05
CA LEU A 122 11.64 -4.83 11.12
C LEU A 122 10.70 -6.05 11.17
N PHE A 123 11.23 -7.25 11.43
CA PHE A 123 10.41 -8.47 11.57
C PHE A 123 9.70 -8.57 12.92
N SER A 124 9.89 -7.61 13.80
CA SER A 124 9.09 -7.42 15.01
C SER A 124 8.02 -6.34 14.82
N SER A 125 7.48 -6.23 13.62
CA SER A 125 6.27 -5.47 13.28
C SER A 125 5.04 -6.35 13.47
N TYR A 126 3.96 -5.77 13.97
CA TYR A 126 2.71 -6.48 14.25
C TYR A 126 1.53 -5.82 13.53
N LYS A 127 0.53 -6.62 13.17
CA LYS A 127 -0.81 -6.19 12.71
C LYS A 127 -1.88 -6.82 13.59
N ARG A 128 -2.98 -6.09 13.75
CA ARG A 128 -4.16 -6.59 14.45
C ARG A 128 -4.99 -7.44 13.48
N ASN A 129 -5.43 -8.62 13.94
CA ASN A 129 -6.39 -9.44 13.21
C ASN A 129 -7.34 -10.07 14.24
N GLY A 130 -8.61 -9.66 14.22
CA GLY A 130 -9.54 -9.96 15.30
C GLY A 130 -9.01 -9.41 16.63
N GLU A 131 -8.97 -10.26 17.65
CA GLU A 131 -8.48 -9.90 19.00
C GLU A 131 -6.97 -10.15 19.21
N GLY A 132 -6.23 -10.58 18.16
CA GLY A 132 -4.83 -10.97 18.27
C GLY A 132 -3.85 -10.01 17.60
N ASP A 133 -2.63 -9.90 18.19
CA ASP A 133 -1.49 -9.20 17.64
C ASP A 133 -0.57 -10.19 16.95
N TYR A 134 -0.53 -10.17 15.61
CA TYR A 134 0.25 -11.12 14.81
C TYR A 134 1.44 -10.44 14.15
N ARG A 135 2.57 -11.13 14.14
CA ARG A 135 3.74 -10.65 13.41
C ARG A 135 3.46 -10.56 11.92
N CYS A 136 3.85 -9.43 11.35
CA CYS A 136 3.76 -9.23 9.91
C CYS A 136 4.62 -10.22 9.14
N THR A 137 4.09 -10.73 8.03
CA THR A 137 4.89 -11.51 7.07
C THR A 137 5.88 -10.59 6.36
N LYS A 138 6.86 -11.18 5.68
CA LYS A 138 7.83 -10.43 4.87
C LYS A 138 7.14 -9.59 3.80
N GLU A 139 6.12 -10.15 3.16
CA GLU A 139 5.36 -9.52 2.09
C GLU A 139 4.63 -8.28 2.60
N VAL A 140 3.98 -8.37 3.78
CA VAL A 140 3.29 -7.24 4.43
C VAL A 140 4.29 -6.13 4.80
N ILE A 141 5.46 -6.48 5.36
CA ILE A 141 6.51 -5.50 5.67
C ILE A 141 7.00 -4.81 4.39
N GLN A 142 7.22 -5.56 3.31
CA GLN A 142 7.64 -5.02 2.03
C GLN A 142 6.58 -4.08 1.43
N ALA A 143 5.29 -4.41 1.56
CA ALA A 143 4.19 -3.54 1.13
C ALA A 143 4.19 -2.22 1.90
N MET A 144 4.32 -2.26 3.24
CA MET A 144 4.43 -1.06 4.07
C MET A 144 5.63 -0.18 3.67
N LEU A 145 6.81 -0.79 3.43
CA LEU A 145 8.01 -0.06 3.00
C LEU A 145 7.85 0.57 1.61
N ARG A 146 7.17 -0.12 0.67
CA ARG A 146 6.83 0.47 -0.63
C ARG A 146 5.91 1.68 -0.46
N ASP A 147 4.89 1.56 0.38
CA ASP A 147 3.95 2.64 0.66
C ASP A 147 4.61 3.82 1.41
N ALA A 148 5.60 3.56 2.25
CA ALA A 148 6.37 4.59 2.94
C ALA A 148 7.25 5.44 2.01
N SER A 149 7.56 4.95 0.81
CA SER A 149 8.40 5.66 -0.14
C SER A 149 7.79 7.01 -0.55
N PRO A 150 8.57 8.11 -0.59
CA PRO A 150 8.13 9.41 -1.11
C PRO A 150 7.77 9.37 -2.59
N LYS A 151 8.46 8.53 -3.36
CA LYS A 151 8.15 8.28 -4.78
C LYS A 151 7.27 7.05 -4.89
N THR A 152 6.18 7.15 -5.62
CA THR A 152 5.32 6.00 -5.90
C THR A 152 6.04 5.00 -6.80
N GLN A 153 5.74 3.70 -6.64
CA GLN A 153 6.46 2.63 -7.35
C GLN A 153 6.25 2.69 -8.86
N ASP A 154 5.12 3.20 -9.30
CA ASP A 154 4.80 3.39 -10.71
C ASP A 154 5.64 4.48 -11.41
N MET A 155 6.38 5.30 -10.65
CA MET A 155 7.34 6.27 -11.18
C MET A 155 8.72 5.66 -11.49
N LEU A 156 8.97 4.41 -11.17
CA LEU A 156 10.23 3.73 -11.48
C LEU A 156 10.44 3.66 -12.98
N VAL A 157 11.68 3.95 -13.42
CA VAL A 157 12.12 3.75 -14.80
C VAL A 157 12.65 2.33 -14.93
N LEU A 158 12.12 1.58 -15.89
CA LEU A 158 12.42 0.16 -16.10
C LEU A 158 13.57 0.03 -17.12
N GLY A 159 14.80 0.26 -16.67
CA GLY A 159 15.99 0.28 -17.53
C GLY A 159 16.30 -1.04 -18.27
N ASN A 160 15.69 -2.14 -17.81
CA ASN A 160 15.77 -3.47 -18.43
C ASN A 160 14.73 -3.71 -19.53
N MET A 161 13.89 -2.72 -19.86
CA MET A 161 12.86 -2.79 -20.88
C MET A 161 13.04 -1.72 -21.94
N ASN A 162 12.68 -2.03 -23.20
CA ASN A 162 12.66 -1.07 -24.31
C ASN A 162 11.24 -0.56 -24.52
N LEU A 163 11.07 0.42 -25.43
CA LEU A 163 9.77 1.02 -25.72
C LEU A 163 8.85 0.15 -26.57
N ASP A 164 9.33 -0.97 -27.08
CA ASP A 164 8.56 -1.98 -27.84
C ASP A 164 7.58 -2.79 -26.97
N VAL A 165 7.70 -2.68 -25.64
CA VAL A 165 6.74 -3.25 -24.69
C VAL A 165 5.35 -2.60 -24.76
N PHE A 166 5.24 -1.43 -25.41
CA PHE A 166 3.99 -0.68 -25.49
C PHE A 166 3.12 -1.11 -26.68
N ASP A 167 1.81 -1.23 -26.45
CA ASP A 167 0.80 -1.38 -27.50
C ASP A 167 0.58 -0.02 -28.22
N LYS A 168 1.01 0.07 -29.46
CA LYS A 168 0.89 1.28 -30.30
C LYS A 168 -0.57 1.68 -30.53
N ASP A 169 -1.48 0.71 -30.62
CA ASP A 169 -2.90 1.00 -30.81
C ASP A 169 -3.52 1.63 -29.55
N THR A 170 -3.12 1.20 -28.37
CA THR A 170 -3.53 1.84 -27.12
C THR A 170 -3.01 3.27 -27.01
N ILE A 171 -1.73 3.52 -27.37
CA ILE A 171 -1.17 4.88 -27.41
C ILE A 171 -1.96 5.76 -28.37
N LYS A 172 -2.25 5.27 -29.57
CA LYS A 172 -3.05 6.00 -30.57
C LYS A 172 -4.45 6.35 -30.04
N ARG A 173 -5.17 5.39 -29.42
CA ARG A 173 -6.48 5.64 -28.81
C ARG A 173 -6.41 6.68 -27.69
N TYR A 174 -5.38 6.60 -26.87
CA TYR A 174 -5.16 7.59 -25.79
C TYR A 174 -4.94 9.00 -26.35
N ARG A 175 -4.09 9.16 -27.37
CA ARG A 175 -3.82 10.44 -28.04
C ARG A 175 -5.08 11.03 -28.67
N ILE A 176 -5.86 10.23 -29.41
CA ILE A 176 -7.14 10.66 -30.00
C ILE A 176 -8.09 11.16 -28.91
N ARG A 177 -8.19 10.44 -27.79
CA ARG A 177 -9.06 10.86 -26.67
C ARG A 177 -8.57 12.16 -26.04
N MET A 178 -7.26 12.28 -25.80
CA MET A 178 -6.67 13.52 -25.25
C MET A 178 -6.93 14.71 -26.17
N GLN A 179 -6.77 14.54 -27.48
CA GLN A 179 -7.07 15.56 -28.48
C GLN A 179 -8.55 15.98 -28.45
N GLY A 180 -9.48 15.03 -28.34
CA GLY A 180 -10.91 15.31 -28.25
C GLY A 180 -11.27 16.10 -26.98
N ILE A 181 -10.58 15.88 -25.86
CA ILE A 181 -10.84 16.55 -24.58
C ILE A 181 -10.10 17.88 -24.46
N ARG A 182 -8.90 17.97 -25.03
CA ARG A 182 -7.99 19.14 -24.97
C ARG A 182 -7.52 19.55 -26.37
N PRO A 183 -8.42 19.98 -27.23
CA PRO A 183 -8.07 20.31 -28.62
C PRO A 183 -7.04 21.47 -28.65
N GLY A 184 -6.03 21.33 -29.51
CA GLY A 184 -4.95 22.30 -29.63
C GLY A 184 -3.92 22.27 -28.48
N HIS A 185 -3.89 21.20 -27.70
CA HIS A 185 -2.87 21.07 -26.65
C HIS A 185 -1.46 20.98 -27.26
N VAL A 186 -0.49 21.68 -26.64
CA VAL A 186 0.89 21.79 -27.15
C VAL A 186 1.63 20.46 -27.37
N TRP A 187 1.15 19.37 -26.76
CA TRP A 187 1.74 18.04 -26.94
C TRP A 187 1.08 17.24 -28.06
N GLU A 188 0.06 17.76 -28.69
CA GLU A 188 -0.66 17.08 -29.77
C GLU A 188 0.24 16.79 -30.99
N ALA A 189 1.11 17.74 -31.32
CA ALA A 189 2.03 17.66 -32.47
C ALA A 189 3.33 16.89 -32.16
N LEU A 190 3.55 16.41 -30.93
CA LEU A 190 4.77 15.68 -30.57
C LEU A 190 4.76 14.28 -31.19
N GLU A 191 5.95 13.77 -31.54
CA GLU A 191 6.16 12.36 -31.84
C GLU A 191 5.83 11.48 -30.63
N ASP A 192 5.51 10.21 -30.85
CA ASP A 192 5.02 9.32 -29.78
C ASP A 192 5.98 9.22 -28.59
N VAL A 193 7.28 9.14 -28.82
CA VAL A 193 8.27 9.01 -27.75
C VAL A 193 8.32 10.27 -26.89
N ASP A 194 8.33 11.45 -27.51
CA ASP A 194 8.33 12.73 -26.82
C ASP A 194 7.01 12.95 -26.07
N PHE A 195 5.90 12.57 -26.68
CA PHE A 195 4.58 12.60 -26.04
C PHE A 195 4.57 11.71 -24.80
N LEU A 196 4.99 10.45 -24.91
CA LEU A 196 5.05 9.49 -23.80
C LEU A 196 5.97 9.99 -22.68
N TYR A 197 7.09 10.63 -23.02
CA TYR A 197 7.96 11.26 -22.03
C TYR A 197 7.26 12.39 -21.27
N ARG A 198 6.51 13.26 -21.96
CA ARG A 198 5.77 14.37 -21.35
C ARG A 198 4.66 13.91 -20.40
N ILE A 199 3.92 12.87 -20.78
CA ILE A 199 2.88 12.33 -19.92
C ILE A 199 3.42 11.51 -18.75
N GLY A 200 4.70 11.11 -18.80
CA GLY A 200 5.38 10.34 -17.76
C GLY A 200 5.32 8.82 -17.96
N ALA A 201 4.91 8.36 -19.15
CA ALA A 201 4.94 6.93 -19.51
C ALA A 201 6.36 6.44 -19.85
N VAL A 202 7.26 7.38 -20.19
CA VAL A 202 8.67 7.14 -20.48
C VAL A 202 9.51 8.02 -19.56
N GLY A 203 10.64 7.52 -19.11
CA GLY A 203 11.61 8.22 -18.28
C GLY A 203 13.04 8.02 -18.78
N ARG A 204 13.98 8.81 -18.23
CA ARG A 204 15.42 8.59 -18.45
C ARG A 204 16.01 7.80 -17.30
N ASP A 205 16.74 6.78 -17.62
CA ASP A 205 17.51 6.03 -16.65
C ASP A 205 18.93 6.60 -16.49
N ALA A 206 19.71 6.00 -15.60
CA ALA A 206 21.10 6.37 -15.30
C ALA A 206 22.02 6.30 -16.53
N ASP A 207 21.70 5.47 -17.53
CA ASP A 207 22.40 5.36 -18.81
C ASP A 207 22.09 6.53 -19.77
N GLY A 208 21.17 7.45 -19.40
CA GLY A 208 20.70 8.58 -20.19
C GLY A 208 19.72 8.23 -21.29
N LYS A 209 19.37 6.94 -21.47
CA LYS A 209 18.42 6.49 -22.47
C LYS A 209 16.98 6.55 -21.95
N LEU A 210 16.07 6.48 -22.90
CA LEU A 210 14.63 6.48 -22.63
C LEU A 210 14.12 5.04 -22.47
N HIS A 211 13.50 4.80 -21.32
CA HIS A 211 12.90 3.52 -20.97
C HIS A 211 11.45 3.71 -20.52
N PRO A 212 10.60 2.66 -20.55
CA PRO A 212 9.27 2.72 -19.96
C PRO A 212 9.37 3.09 -18.47
N THR A 213 8.42 3.90 -17.98
CA THR A 213 8.15 3.92 -16.54
C THR A 213 7.21 2.76 -16.20
N ALA A 214 7.19 2.36 -14.95
CA ALA A 214 6.27 1.36 -14.47
C ALA A 214 4.80 1.76 -14.69
N ALA A 215 4.46 3.06 -14.53
CA ALA A 215 3.15 3.61 -14.90
C ALA A 215 2.87 3.51 -16.41
N GLY A 216 3.86 3.80 -17.25
CA GLY A 216 3.74 3.66 -18.69
C GLY A 216 3.49 2.22 -19.11
N LEU A 217 4.23 1.28 -18.53
CA LEU A 217 4.06 -0.15 -18.77
C LEU A 217 2.63 -0.62 -18.38
N LEU A 218 2.16 -0.25 -17.19
CA LEU A 218 0.80 -0.58 -16.73
C LEU A 218 -0.28 0.03 -17.64
N MET A 219 -0.09 1.27 -18.12
CA MET A 219 -1.09 2.01 -18.88
C MET A 219 -1.17 1.57 -20.34
N PHE A 220 -0.02 1.23 -20.96
CA PHE A 220 0.11 1.03 -22.41
C PHE A 220 0.78 -0.29 -22.80
N GLY A 221 1.32 -1.05 -21.86
CA GLY A 221 2.06 -2.28 -22.15
C GLY A 221 1.15 -3.43 -22.59
N TYR A 222 1.75 -4.44 -23.23
CA TYR A 222 1.10 -5.73 -23.38
C TYR A 222 1.15 -6.49 -22.06
N GLU A 223 0.12 -7.28 -21.76
CA GLU A 223 0.02 -8.04 -20.50
C GLU A 223 1.25 -8.91 -20.25
N TYR A 224 1.72 -9.65 -21.25
CA TYR A 224 2.90 -10.51 -21.13
C TYR A 224 4.21 -9.75 -20.84
N GLU A 225 4.28 -8.45 -21.12
CA GLU A 225 5.36 -7.57 -20.70
C GLU A 225 5.12 -7.01 -19.28
N ILE A 226 3.86 -6.69 -18.95
CA ILE A 226 3.48 -6.21 -17.61
C ILE A 226 3.80 -7.26 -16.54
N VAL A 227 3.52 -8.53 -16.77
CA VAL A 227 3.77 -9.61 -15.80
C VAL A 227 5.27 -9.88 -15.56
N ARG A 228 6.17 -9.38 -16.41
CA ARG A 228 7.62 -9.45 -16.16
C ARG A 228 8.05 -8.57 -14.99
N GLU A 229 7.40 -7.42 -14.81
CA GLU A 229 7.61 -6.51 -13.67
C GLU A 229 6.66 -6.83 -12.51
N TYR A 230 5.40 -7.16 -12.82
CA TYR A 230 4.32 -7.43 -11.86
C TYR A 230 3.82 -8.87 -11.98
N PRO A 231 4.50 -9.87 -11.38
CA PRO A 231 4.20 -11.30 -11.59
C PRO A 231 2.78 -11.73 -11.23
N HIS A 232 2.09 -10.94 -10.39
CA HIS A 232 0.72 -11.18 -9.96
C HIS A 232 -0.29 -10.24 -10.60
N TYR A 233 0.13 -9.50 -11.64
CA TYR A 233 -0.77 -8.62 -12.37
C TYR A 233 -1.94 -9.40 -12.94
N PHE A 234 -3.14 -8.97 -12.58
CA PHE A 234 -4.37 -9.61 -13.04
C PHE A 234 -5.52 -8.62 -12.97
N LEU A 235 -6.17 -8.37 -14.10
CA LEU A 235 -7.38 -7.57 -14.19
C LEU A 235 -8.51 -8.51 -14.62
N ASP A 236 -9.60 -8.54 -13.87
CA ASP A 236 -10.73 -9.44 -14.07
C ASP A 236 -12.06 -8.68 -13.97
N TYR A 237 -12.80 -8.65 -15.05
CA TYR A 237 -14.20 -8.22 -15.05
C TYR A 237 -15.10 -9.44 -15.12
N ARG A 238 -16.10 -9.48 -14.25
CA ARG A 238 -17.09 -10.56 -14.15
C ARG A 238 -18.49 -9.96 -14.12
N GLU A 239 -19.40 -10.59 -14.85
CA GLU A 239 -20.81 -10.22 -14.84
C GLU A 239 -21.66 -11.44 -14.52
N LYS A 240 -22.50 -11.34 -13.47
CA LYS A 240 -23.41 -12.38 -13.04
C LYS A 240 -24.82 -11.78 -12.94
N LEU A 241 -25.62 -11.95 -14.00
CA LEU A 241 -26.97 -11.38 -14.10
C LEU A 241 -28.07 -12.43 -13.90
N ASP A 242 -27.70 -13.68 -13.74
CA ASP A 242 -28.61 -14.78 -13.42
C ASP A 242 -27.92 -15.78 -12.49
N ASP A 243 -28.72 -16.64 -11.84
CA ASP A 243 -28.20 -17.67 -10.92
C ASP A 243 -27.82 -18.97 -11.67
N ASP A 244 -28.26 -19.16 -12.89
CA ASP A 244 -28.08 -20.40 -13.65
C ASP A 244 -26.73 -20.45 -14.35
N THR A 245 -26.17 -19.30 -14.70
CA THR A 245 -24.85 -19.23 -15.34
C THR A 245 -23.77 -18.79 -14.35
N ARG A 246 -22.57 -19.33 -14.51
CA ARG A 246 -21.43 -18.91 -13.70
C ARG A 246 -21.08 -17.45 -13.96
N TRP A 247 -21.06 -17.02 -15.23
CA TRP A 247 -20.79 -15.67 -15.69
C TRP A 247 -21.62 -15.39 -16.94
N SER A 248 -22.35 -14.27 -16.95
CA SER A 248 -23.06 -13.78 -18.15
C SER A 248 -22.08 -13.12 -19.13
N ASP A 249 -21.04 -12.47 -18.63
CA ASP A 249 -19.89 -11.94 -19.38
C ASP A 249 -18.64 -11.98 -18.50
N ARG A 250 -17.47 -12.17 -19.10
CA ARG A 250 -16.20 -12.14 -18.41
C ARG A 250 -15.05 -11.86 -19.37
N PHE A 251 -14.13 -10.98 -18.96
CA PHE A 251 -12.84 -10.84 -19.63
C PHE A 251 -11.72 -10.57 -18.62
N VAL A 252 -10.55 -11.09 -18.92
CA VAL A 252 -9.36 -11.03 -18.05
C VAL A 252 -8.17 -10.50 -18.84
N SER A 253 -7.23 -9.88 -18.14
CA SER A 253 -6.01 -9.35 -18.77
C SER A 253 -5.19 -10.42 -19.48
N SER A 254 -5.17 -11.63 -18.95
CA SER A 254 -4.37 -12.77 -19.47
C SER A 254 -5.05 -13.58 -20.58
N SER A 255 -6.17 -13.10 -21.17
CA SER A 255 -6.87 -13.87 -22.22
C SER A 255 -6.14 -13.88 -23.58
N GLY A 256 -5.28 -12.88 -23.83
CA GLY A 256 -4.62 -12.69 -25.13
C GLY A 256 -5.49 -12.06 -26.22
N ASP A 257 -6.79 -11.81 -25.95
CA ASP A 257 -7.73 -11.24 -26.93
C ASP A 257 -7.60 -9.72 -27.08
N TRP A 258 -6.84 -9.08 -26.20
CA TRP A 258 -6.63 -7.65 -26.13
C TRP A 258 -5.30 -7.35 -25.43
N SER A 259 -4.90 -6.07 -25.37
CA SER A 259 -3.61 -5.66 -24.79
C SER A 259 -3.38 -6.12 -23.34
N GLY A 260 -4.45 -6.26 -22.55
CA GLY A 260 -4.41 -6.58 -21.12
C GLY A 260 -4.00 -5.42 -20.21
N ASN A 261 -3.77 -4.21 -20.75
CA ASN A 261 -3.34 -3.04 -19.99
C ASN A 261 -4.49 -2.30 -19.29
N ILE A 262 -4.13 -1.38 -18.40
CA ILE A 262 -5.08 -0.62 -17.59
C ILE A 262 -5.99 0.29 -18.43
N TYR A 263 -5.45 0.93 -19.48
CA TYR A 263 -6.23 1.82 -20.33
C TYR A 263 -7.39 1.09 -21.01
N ASP A 264 -7.10 -0.01 -21.67
CA ASP A 264 -8.12 -0.79 -22.37
C ASP A 264 -9.09 -1.44 -21.39
N PHE A 265 -8.60 -1.93 -20.24
CA PHE A 265 -9.47 -2.47 -19.19
C PHE A 265 -10.48 -1.43 -18.70
N TYR A 266 -10.01 -0.21 -18.38
CA TYR A 266 -10.85 0.87 -17.91
C TYR A 266 -12.03 1.11 -18.86
N PHE A 267 -11.77 1.28 -20.17
CA PHE A 267 -12.84 1.60 -21.12
C PHE A 267 -13.75 0.40 -21.41
N ARG A 268 -13.22 -0.81 -21.40
CA ARG A 268 -14.04 -2.03 -21.54
C ARG A 268 -15.00 -2.19 -20.38
N VAL A 269 -14.51 -2.06 -19.16
CA VAL A 269 -15.32 -2.17 -17.93
C VAL A 269 -16.33 -1.05 -17.86
N TYR A 270 -15.90 0.20 -18.06
CA TYR A 270 -16.82 1.34 -17.99
C TYR A 270 -18.00 1.20 -18.94
N ASN A 271 -17.77 0.80 -20.17
CA ASN A 271 -18.83 0.57 -21.16
C ASN A 271 -19.84 -0.51 -20.73
N ARG A 272 -19.43 -1.48 -19.91
CA ARG A 272 -20.32 -2.51 -19.36
C ARG A 272 -21.11 -2.00 -18.17
N ILE A 273 -20.43 -1.41 -17.18
CA ILE A 273 -21.07 -0.98 -15.94
C ILE A 273 -21.98 0.25 -16.15
N ALA A 274 -21.65 1.13 -17.08
CA ALA A 274 -22.49 2.29 -17.41
C ALA A 274 -23.90 1.89 -17.89
N GLN A 275 -24.01 0.75 -18.59
CA GLN A 275 -25.30 0.23 -19.05
C GLN A 275 -26.20 -0.29 -17.91
N SER A 276 -25.62 -0.52 -16.71
CA SER A 276 -26.34 -1.03 -15.54
C SER A 276 -27.21 0.03 -14.90
N VAL A 277 -26.83 1.30 -15.06
CA VAL A 277 -27.53 2.42 -14.44
C VAL A 277 -28.60 2.90 -15.39
N LYS A 278 -29.88 2.67 -15.03
CA LYS A 278 -31.02 3.24 -15.76
C LYS A 278 -30.92 4.77 -15.68
N VAL A 279 -30.71 5.42 -16.80
CA VAL A 279 -30.71 6.89 -16.89
C VAL A 279 -32.16 7.36 -16.88
N PRO A 280 -32.59 8.13 -15.86
CA PRO A 280 -33.86 8.81 -15.95
C PRO A 280 -33.89 9.70 -17.20
N PHE A 281 -35.00 9.72 -17.94
CA PHE A 281 -35.12 10.61 -19.07
C PHE A 281 -35.10 12.06 -18.56
N ALA A 282 -33.95 12.72 -18.74
CA ALA A 282 -33.77 14.13 -18.39
C ALA A 282 -33.30 14.89 -19.63
N LEU A 283 -33.82 16.10 -19.79
CA LEU A 283 -33.47 17.02 -20.87
C LEU A 283 -32.77 18.24 -20.28
N ASP A 284 -31.66 18.64 -20.90
CA ASP A 284 -31.10 19.98 -20.77
C ASP A 284 -31.42 20.76 -22.04
N GLY A 285 -32.44 21.58 -21.94
CA GLY A 285 -33.02 22.22 -23.11
C GLY A 285 -33.62 21.19 -24.08
N ILE A 286 -33.05 21.03 -25.25
CA ILE A 286 -33.47 20.11 -26.31
C ILE A 286 -32.63 18.82 -26.31
N SER A 287 -31.51 18.81 -25.58
CA SER A 287 -30.54 17.69 -25.57
C SER A 287 -30.82 16.72 -24.42
N ARG A 288 -30.80 15.43 -24.72
CA ARG A 288 -30.89 14.39 -23.68
C ARG A 288 -29.62 14.36 -22.87
N ILE A 289 -29.76 14.31 -21.54
CA ILE A 289 -28.62 14.11 -20.63
C ILE A 289 -28.38 12.60 -20.51
N ASP A 290 -27.35 12.10 -21.20
CA ASP A 290 -26.95 10.70 -21.14
C ASP A 290 -25.85 10.46 -20.09
N ASP A 291 -25.17 11.50 -19.60
CA ASP A 291 -24.09 11.46 -18.61
C ASP A 291 -24.55 12.04 -17.27
N THR A 292 -25.11 11.18 -16.43
CA THR A 292 -25.61 11.57 -15.10
C THR A 292 -24.48 11.60 -14.05
N GLU A 293 -24.76 12.18 -12.86
CA GLU A 293 -23.84 12.17 -11.72
C GLU A 293 -23.43 10.74 -11.32
N LEU A 294 -24.32 9.74 -11.46
CA LEU A 294 -23.99 8.34 -11.25
C LEU A 294 -22.96 7.82 -12.25
N HIS A 295 -23.06 8.20 -13.53
CA HIS A 295 -22.06 7.82 -14.52
C HIS A 295 -20.69 8.43 -14.23
N LYS A 296 -20.66 9.68 -13.76
CA LYS A 296 -19.42 10.33 -13.30
C LYS A 296 -18.83 9.61 -12.10
N ALA A 297 -19.68 9.24 -11.14
CA ALA A 297 -19.26 8.50 -9.95
C ALA A 297 -18.75 7.09 -10.28
N LEU A 298 -19.36 6.37 -11.23
CA LEU A 298 -18.87 5.08 -11.71
C LEU A 298 -17.49 5.21 -12.39
N ARG A 299 -17.28 6.25 -13.20
CA ARG A 299 -15.97 6.54 -13.80
C ARG A 299 -14.90 6.77 -12.74
N GLU A 300 -15.23 7.57 -11.75
CA GLU A 300 -14.35 7.91 -10.64
C GLU A 300 -14.02 6.68 -9.78
N ALA A 301 -15.04 5.88 -9.43
CA ALA A 301 -14.88 4.66 -8.65
C ALA A 301 -13.94 3.66 -9.35
N LEU A 302 -14.14 3.44 -10.64
CA LEU A 302 -13.30 2.55 -11.44
C LEU A 302 -11.87 3.08 -11.57
N ALA A 303 -11.70 4.40 -11.81
CA ALA A 303 -10.39 5.02 -11.86
C ALA A 303 -9.66 4.89 -10.51
N ASN A 304 -10.33 5.19 -9.39
CA ASN A 304 -9.77 5.08 -8.05
C ASN A 304 -9.33 3.65 -7.72
N THR A 305 -10.13 2.65 -8.11
CA THR A 305 -9.79 1.23 -7.94
C THR A 305 -8.50 0.86 -8.67
N LEU A 306 -8.30 1.35 -9.90
CA LEU A 306 -7.08 1.09 -10.69
C LEU A 306 -5.89 1.91 -10.21
N ILE A 307 -6.09 3.19 -9.86
CA ILE A 307 -5.02 4.10 -9.43
C ILE A 307 -4.46 3.70 -8.05
N ASN A 308 -5.29 3.14 -7.15
CA ASN A 308 -4.87 2.82 -5.79
C ASN A 308 -4.50 1.34 -5.60
N ALA A 309 -4.53 0.51 -6.65
CA ALA A 309 -4.10 -0.89 -6.56
C ALA A 309 -2.60 -1.02 -6.27
N ASP A 310 -2.23 -1.93 -5.37
CA ASP A 310 -0.85 -2.41 -5.19
C ASP A 310 -0.58 -3.51 -6.23
N TYR A 311 0.00 -3.14 -7.36
CA TYR A 311 0.32 -4.09 -8.44
C TYR A 311 1.45 -5.06 -8.10
N TYR A 312 2.24 -4.80 -7.04
CA TYR A 312 3.18 -5.77 -6.46
C TYR A 312 2.53 -6.72 -5.45
N GLY A 313 1.25 -6.48 -5.11
CA GLY A 313 0.47 -7.36 -4.26
C GLY A 313 0.23 -8.72 -4.93
N ASN A 314 -0.22 -9.69 -4.16
CA ASN A 314 -0.51 -11.05 -4.63
C ASN A 314 -1.96 -11.27 -5.08
N THR A 315 -2.74 -10.20 -5.15
CA THR A 315 -4.14 -10.22 -5.64
C THR A 315 -4.31 -9.19 -6.75
N GLY A 316 -5.11 -9.53 -7.75
CA GLY A 316 -5.42 -8.63 -8.86
C GLY A 316 -6.53 -7.61 -8.54
N VAL A 317 -6.89 -6.83 -9.56
CA VAL A 317 -8.08 -5.98 -9.55
C VAL A 317 -9.26 -6.78 -10.09
N VAL A 318 -10.34 -6.83 -9.34
CA VAL A 318 -11.56 -7.56 -9.71
C VAL A 318 -12.75 -6.62 -9.67
N ILE A 319 -13.46 -6.52 -10.79
CA ILE A 319 -14.72 -5.79 -10.90
C ILE A 319 -15.82 -6.82 -11.16
N GLU A 320 -16.76 -6.90 -10.25
CA GLU A 320 -17.88 -7.83 -10.36
C GLU A 320 -19.20 -7.06 -10.42
N ARG A 321 -19.95 -7.28 -11.48
CA ARG A 321 -21.30 -6.76 -11.64
C ARG A 321 -22.31 -7.85 -11.38
N ASN A 322 -23.15 -7.64 -10.38
CA ASN A 322 -24.32 -8.47 -10.09
C ASN A 322 -25.60 -7.71 -10.48
N ILE A 323 -26.76 -8.37 -10.32
CA ILE A 323 -28.07 -7.76 -10.56
C ILE A 323 -28.25 -6.51 -9.69
N THR A 324 -27.86 -6.57 -8.42
CA THR A 324 -28.15 -5.57 -7.38
C THR A 324 -27.00 -4.62 -7.10
N SER A 325 -25.76 -4.96 -7.51
CA SER A 325 -24.57 -4.19 -7.15
C SER A 325 -23.41 -4.33 -8.15
N ILE A 326 -22.52 -3.35 -8.08
CA ILE A 326 -21.19 -3.40 -8.70
C ILE A 326 -20.17 -3.42 -7.55
N THR A 327 -19.36 -4.46 -7.49
CA THR A 327 -18.28 -4.59 -6.50
C THR A 327 -16.94 -4.35 -7.19
N MET A 328 -16.14 -3.43 -6.67
CA MET A 328 -14.80 -3.11 -7.16
C MET A 328 -13.78 -3.42 -6.09
N THR A 329 -12.83 -4.30 -6.40
CA THR A 329 -11.83 -4.77 -5.42
C THR A 329 -10.42 -4.61 -6.00
N ASN A 330 -9.51 -4.02 -5.21
CA ASN A 330 -8.09 -3.92 -5.54
C ASN A 330 -7.19 -4.35 -4.37
N ALA A 331 -5.98 -4.78 -4.68
CA ALA A 331 -4.95 -5.09 -3.69
C ALA A 331 -4.46 -3.84 -2.95
N GLY A 332 -4.01 -4.03 -1.71
CA GLY A 332 -3.48 -2.98 -0.84
C GLY A 332 -4.52 -2.43 0.13
N THR A 333 -4.08 -1.49 0.96
CA THR A 333 -4.89 -0.79 1.96
C THR A 333 -5.00 0.69 1.60
N PHE A 334 -5.87 1.42 2.27
CA PHE A 334 -5.87 2.89 2.18
C PHE A 334 -4.54 3.45 2.69
N ARG A 335 -4.02 4.47 2.00
CA ARG A 335 -2.80 5.19 2.39
C ARG A 335 -3.08 6.34 3.36
N ILE A 336 -4.33 6.78 3.41
CA ILE A 336 -4.87 7.77 4.36
C ILE A 336 -5.95 7.09 5.21
N ASP A 337 -6.39 7.75 6.24
CA ASP A 337 -7.52 7.27 7.04
C ASP A 337 -8.79 7.19 6.19
N LEU A 338 -9.63 6.17 6.44
CA LEU A 338 -10.85 5.95 5.64
C LEU A 338 -11.86 7.08 5.82
N ASP A 339 -12.03 7.58 7.04
CA ASP A 339 -12.95 8.68 7.33
C ASP A 339 -12.46 9.97 6.67
N GLU A 340 -11.14 10.23 6.68
CA GLU A 340 -10.55 11.35 5.93
C GLU A 340 -10.76 11.20 4.43
N ALA A 341 -10.63 9.99 3.88
CA ALA A 341 -10.86 9.72 2.47
C ALA A 341 -12.31 9.97 2.06
N ILE A 342 -13.29 9.57 2.91
CA ILE A 342 -14.73 9.78 2.67
C ILE A 342 -15.10 11.26 2.80
N ASN A 343 -14.54 11.97 3.78
CA ASN A 343 -14.77 13.40 3.98
C ASN A 343 -14.11 14.27 2.92
N GLY A 344 -13.02 13.76 2.30
CA GLY A 344 -12.31 14.41 1.20
C GLY A 344 -11.31 15.48 1.62
N GLY A 345 -10.70 16.12 0.62
CA GLY A 345 -9.70 17.18 0.80
C GLY A 345 -8.26 16.69 0.86
N ILE A 346 -8.02 15.38 1.06
CA ILE A 346 -6.69 14.76 1.03
C ILE A 346 -6.63 13.76 -0.12
N SER A 347 -5.53 13.79 -0.87
CA SER A 347 -5.29 12.86 -1.98
C SER A 347 -3.86 12.32 -1.91
N ASP A 348 -3.72 11.02 -1.68
CA ASP A 348 -2.44 10.31 -1.67
C ASP A 348 -2.54 9.03 -2.53
N PRO A 349 -2.56 9.15 -3.87
CA PRO A 349 -2.70 8.01 -4.76
C PRO A 349 -1.47 7.10 -4.69
N ARG A 350 -1.69 5.77 -4.71
CA ARG A 350 -0.60 4.79 -4.73
C ARG A 350 0.20 4.86 -6.02
N ASN A 351 -0.45 5.14 -7.14
CA ASN A 351 0.16 5.21 -8.47
C ASN A 351 0.00 6.62 -9.05
N SER A 352 0.95 7.51 -8.70
CA SER A 352 0.90 8.93 -9.08
C SER A 352 1.16 9.17 -10.57
N GLY A 353 1.83 8.26 -11.26
CA GLY A 353 2.00 8.28 -12.70
C GLY A 353 0.68 7.94 -13.42
N LEU A 354 -0.04 6.91 -12.94
CA LEU A 354 -1.33 6.53 -13.50
C LEU A 354 -2.37 7.65 -13.36
N ILE A 355 -2.52 8.25 -12.18
CA ILE A 355 -3.49 9.36 -12.02
C ILE A 355 -3.15 10.56 -12.90
N LYS A 356 -1.86 10.86 -13.11
CA LYS A 356 -1.45 11.92 -14.05
C LYS A 356 -1.95 11.63 -15.46
N MET A 357 -1.75 10.40 -15.94
CA MET A 357 -2.19 10.00 -17.28
C MET A 357 -3.72 9.98 -17.40
N PHE A 358 -4.43 9.47 -16.41
CA PHE A 358 -5.89 9.51 -16.39
C PHE A 358 -6.44 10.94 -16.36
N SER A 359 -5.86 11.84 -15.55
CA SER A 359 -6.29 13.25 -15.47
C SER A 359 -6.10 14.01 -16.77
N LEU A 360 -5.09 13.66 -17.61
CA LEU A 360 -4.90 14.26 -18.93
C LEU A 360 -6.04 13.95 -19.90
N ILE A 361 -6.74 12.86 -19.69
CA ILE A 361 -7.93 12.46 -20.46
C ILE A 361 -9.24 12.63 -19.67
N ASN A 362 -9.23 13.55 -18.68
CA ASN A 362 -10.35 13.96 -17.84
C ASN A 362 -11.01 12.79 -17.07
N ILE A 363 -10.18 11.90 -16.52
CA ILE A 363 -10.59 10.78 -15.68
C ILE A 363 -9.82 10.89 -14.36
N GLY A 364 -10.53 10.99 -13.23
CA GLY A 364 -9.93 11.16 -11.92
C GLY A 364 -9.25 12.53 -11.72
N GLU A 365 -9.32 13.06 -10.51
CA GLU A 365 -8.69 14.31 -10.11
C GLU A 365 -7.86 14.11 -8.83
N ARG A 366 -6.76 14.87 -8.69
CA ARG A 366 -5.93 14.85 -7.48
C ARG A 366 -6.44 15.81 -6.40
N ALA A 367 -7.74 15.97 -6.26
CA ALA A 367 -8.34 16.94 -5.34
C ALA A 367 -8.84 16.30 -4.03
N GLY A 368 -8.78 14.97 -3.89
CA GLY A 368 -9.39 14.27 -2.77
C GLY A 368 -10.92 14.37 -2.75
N SER A 369 -11.52 14.65 -3.90
CA SER A 369 -12.98 14.80 -4.08
C SER A 369 -13.67 13.53 -4.58
N GLY A 370 -12.91 12.48 -4.93
CA GLY A 370 -13.41 11.29 -5.60
C GLY A 370 -14.43 10.50 -4.77
N LEU A 371 -14.04 10.05 -3.58
CA LEU A 371 -14.97 9.34 -2.68
C LEU A 371 -16.16 10.19 -2.24
N PRO A 372 -15.99 11.44 -1.78
CA PRO A 372 -17.13 12.32 -1.50
C PRO A 372 -18.11 12.44 -2.66
N MET A 373 -17.61 12.57 -3.89
CA MET A 373 -18.45 12.66 -5.10
C MET A 373 -19.23 11.36 -5.32
N ILE A 374 -18.60 10.19 -5.13
CA ILE A 374 -19.26 8.89 -5.26
C ILE A 374 -20.41 8.79 -4.25
N PHE A 375 -20.15 9.01 -2.96
CA PHE A 375 -21.18 8.94 -1.93
C PHE A 375 -22.30 9.94 -2.18
N LYS A 376 -21.98 11.19 -2.55
CA LYS A 376 -22.95 12.22 -2.88
C LYS A 376 -23.86 11.82 -4.06
N ALA A 377 -23.31 11.19 -5.09
CA ALA A 377 -24.10 10.76 -6.24
C ALA A 377 -25.19 9.74 -5.87
N TRP A 378 -24.93 8.90 -4.87
CA TRP A 378 -25.90 7.92 -4.36
C TRP A 378 -26.98 8.54 -3.46
N THR A 379 -26.68 9.62 -2.71
CA THR A 379 -27.69 10.28 -1.86
C THR A 379 -28.90 10.81 -2.62
N GLY A 380 -28.76 11.05 -3.93
CA GLY A 380 -29.85 11.51 -4.81
C GLY A 380 -30.65 10.39 -5.47
N THR A 381 -30.44 9.13 -5.08
CA THR A 381 -31.07 7.95 -5.68
C THR A 381 -31.90 7.18 -4.67
N ASP A 382 -32.74 6.25 -5.16
CA ASP A 382 -33.47 5.28 -4.34
C ASP A 382 -32.63 4.03 -4.02
N PHE A 383 -31.33 4.05 -4.30
CA PHE A 383 -30.40 2.96 -4.02
C PHE A 383 -29.91 2.99 -2.56
N ALA A 384 -29.48 1.84 -2.03
CA ALA A 384 -28.72 1.83 -0.79
C ALA A 384 -27.42 2.62 -0.95
N MET A 385 -26.85 3.12 0.16
CA MET A 385 -25.59 3.85 0.11
C MET A 385 -24.42 2.91 -0.23
N PRO A 386 -23.40 3.43 -0.92
CA PRO A 386 -22.16 2.68 -1.13
C PRO A 386 -21.53 2.23 0.18
N ASP A 387 -20.89 1.05 0.15
CA ASP A 387 -20.10 0.53 1.24
C ASP A 387 -18.64 0.37 0.80
N ILE A 388 -17.70 0.76 1.65
CA ILE A 388 -16.28 0.65 1.39
C ILE A 388 -15.56 0.08 2.61
N THR A 389 -14.82 -1.02 2.39
CA THR A 389 -14.15 -1.74 3.46
C THR A 389 -12.72 -2.10 3.10
N GLU A 390 -11.85 -2.10 4.11
CA GLU A 390 -10.54 -2.75 4.05
C GLU A 390 -10.67 -4.19 4.56
N LYS A 391 -10.16 -5.13 3.79
CA LYS A 391 -10.05 -6.55 4.20
C LYS A 391 -8.59 -6.91 4.34
N GLU A 392 -8.30 -7.68 5.36
CA GLU A 392 -6.95 -8.18 5.65
C GLU A 392 -6.82 -9.65 5.22
N ASN A 393 -5.58 -10.08 4.99
CA ASN A 393 -5.21 -11.46 4.67
C ASN A 393 -5.95 -12.08 3.46
N PRO A 394 -5.73 -11.60 2.23
CA PRO A 394 -4.79 -10.56 1.81
C PRO A 394 -5.36 -9.15 1.93
N ASP A 395 -4.46 -8.16 2.10
CA ASP A 395 -4.83 -6.75 2.15
C ASP A 395 -5.49 -6.33 0.84
N ARG A 396 -6.73 -5.83 0.92
CA ARG A 396 -7.49 -5.34 -0.22
C ARG A 396 -8.57 -4.35 0.19
N VAL A 397 -8.87 -3.43 -0.70
CA VAL A 397 -10.00 -2.50 -0.59
C VAL A 397 -11.15 -3.05 -1.42
N CYS A 398 -12.36 -3.03 -0.86
CA CYS A 398 -13.58 -3.45 -1.51
C CYS A 398 -14.59 -2.31 -1.45
N LEU A 399 -15.01 -1.81 -2.61
CA LEU A 399 -16.08 -0.81 -2.78
C LEU A 399 -17.29 -1.51 -3.39
N ILE A 400 -18.44 -1.41 -2.73
CA ILE A 400 -19.72 -1.95 -3.17
C ILE A 400 -20.63 -0.78 -3.53
N LEU A 401 -21.12 -0.76 -4.77
CA LEU A 401 -22.00 0.25 -5.33
C LEU A 401 -23.34 -0.39 -5.64
N PRO A 402 -24.39 -0.21 -4.80
CA PRO A 402 -25.73 -0.73 -5.07
C PRO A 402 -26.34 -0.03 -6.30
N VAL A 403 -27.00 -0.82 -7.18
CA VAL A 403 -27.62 -0.33 -8.43
C VAL A 403 -29.09 -0.74 -8.57
N GLU A 404 -29.65 -1.36 -7.53
CA GLU A 404 -31.06 -1.74 -7.46
C GLU A 404 -31.82 -0.84 -6.48
N SER A 405 -33.06 -0.50 -6.83
CA SER A 405 -33.93 0.36 -6.03
C SER A 405 -34.43 -0.34 -4.75
N LEU A 406 -34.36 0.32 -3.60
CA LEU A 406 -34.85 -0.20 -2.31
C LEU A 406 -36.32 -0.63 -2.34
N GLY A 407 -37.12 -0.09 -3.29
CA GLY A 407 -38.53 -0.44 -3.46
C GLY A 407 -38.79 -1.82 -4.09
N GLU A 408 -37.84 -2.38 -4.82
CA GLU A 408 -37.93 -3.71 -5.47
C GLU A 408 -37.43 -4.87 -4.58
N VAL A 409 -36.72 -4.57 -3.49
CA VAL A 409 -36.11 -5.56 -2.57
C VAL A 409 -37.14 -6.22 -1.62
N GLY A 410 -38.41 -5.84 -1.67
CA GLY A 410 -39.44 -6.28 -0.72
C GLY A 410 -39.74 -7.79 -0.69
N LEU A 411 -39.13 -8.65 -1.50
CA LEU A 411 -39.47 -10.08 -1.57
C LEU A 411 -38.31 -11.07 -1.66
N THR A 412 -37.04 -10.69 -1.72
CA THR A 412 -35.94 -11.65 -1.89
C THR A 412 -34.76 -11.53 -0.93
N SER A 413 -34.87 -10.78 0.18
CA SER A 413 -33.78 -10.58 1.16
C SER A 413 -33.50 -11.78 2.10
N ALA A 414 -33.82 -13.01 1.69
CA ALA A 414 -33.67 -14.20 2.55
C ALA A 414 -32.42 -15.06 2.24
N GLN A 415 -31.50 -14.67 1.36
CA GLN A 415 -30.37 -15.55 0.98
C GLN A 415 -29.00 -14.87 0.79
N CYS A 416 -28.66 -13.85 1.56
CA CYS A 416 -27.25 -13.43 1.69
C CYS A 416 -26.77 -13.49 3.14
N SER A 417 -27.02 -14.61 3.81
CA SER A 417 -26.39 -14.92 5.10
C SER A 417 -25.32 -15.97 4.85
N ASN A 418 -24.12 -15.55 4.49
CA ASN A 418 -22.95 -16.38 4.71
C ASN A 418 -22.75 -16.53 6.22
N LYS A 419 -23.05 -17.71 6.72
CA LYS A 419 -22.70 -18.17 8.05
C LYS A 419 -21.19 -18.07 8.21
N ASN A 420 -20.74 -17.11 8.98
CA ASN A 420 -19.51 -16.93 9.73
C ASN A 420 -19.18 -15.43 9.81
N ALA A 421 -20.03 -14.70 10.52
CA ALA A 421 -19.65 -13.40 11.08
C ALA A 421 -20.25 -13.34 12.47
N ASN A 422 -19.43 -13.17 13.47
CA ASN A 422 -19.83 -12.85 14.82
C ASN A 422 -20.73 -11.61 14.77
N GLU A 423 -22.02 -11.81 15.00
CA GLU A 423 -22.93 -10.71 15.27
C GLU A 423 -22.49 -10.07 16.59
N GLY A 424 -22.15 -8.80 16.56
CA GLY A 424 -22.04 -8.04 17.80
C GLY A 424 -21.05 -6.88 17.89
N SER A 425 -20.39 -6.45 16.83
CA SER A 425 -19.36 -5.41 16.99
C SER A 425 -19.44 -4.16 16.11
N ASP A 426 -20.35 -4.07 15.14
CA ASP A 426 -20.30 -2.98 14.15
C ASP A 426 -21.10 -1.71 14.51
N VAL A 427 -21.84 -1.68 15.62
CA VAL A 427 -22.73 -0.54 15.96
C VAL A 427 -22.06 0.52 16.83
N LEU A 428 -20.87 0.28 17.40
CA LEU A 428 -20.28 1.17 18.43
C LEU A 428 -19.08 2.02 17.99
N ILE A 429 -18.63 1.91 16.75
CA ILE A 429 -17.37 2.56 16.32
C ILE A 429 -17.59 3.91 15.62
N ASN A 430 -18.79 4.20 15.10
CA ASN A 430 -19.06 5.45 14.38
C ASN A 430 -19.24 6.69 15.27
N GLU A 431 -19.14 6.57 16.61
CA GLU A 431 -19.31 7.70 17.52
C GLU A 431 -18.02 8.11 18.29
N LEU A 432 -16.84 7.80 17.80
CA LEU A 432 -15.57 8.26 18.40
C LEU A 432 -15.14 9.63 17.87
N THR A 433 -16.07 10.55 17.64
CA THR A 433 -15.74 11.96 17.48
C THR A 433 -15.64 12.59 18.86
N VAL A 434 -14.47 13.13 19.15
CA VAL A 434 -14.22 13.96 20.34
C VAL A 434 -15.20 15.16 20.29
N PRO A 435 -16.05 15.42 21.29
CA PRO A 435 -16.85 16.62 21.29
C PRO A 435 -15.95 17.84 21.49
N ASP A 436 -16.01 18.78 20.54
CA ASP A 436 -15.58 20.15 20.79
C ASP A 436 -16.27 20.65 22.07
N THR A 437 -15.51 20.91 23.11
CA THR A 437 -15.98 21.63 24.28
C THR A 437 -16.24 23.07 23.88
N LYS A 438 -17.44 23.33 23.35
CA LYS A 438 -17.98 24.68 23.37
C LYS A 438 -18.47 24.95 24.79
N GLU A 439 -17.66 25.68 25.53
CA GLU A 439 -18.16 26.42 26.69
C GLU A 439 -19.29 27.35 26.23
N THR A 440 -20.47 27.10 26.75
CA THR A 440 -21.61 27.98 26.58
C THR A 440 -21.32 29.28 27.33
N VAL A 441 -21.03 30.33 26.59
CA VAL A 441 -21.09 31.70 27.08
C VAL A 441 -22.54 32.16 27.05
N PRO A 442 -23.12 32.74 28.09
CA PRO A 442 -24.52 33.15 28.11
C PRO A 442 -24.78 34.29 27.11
N ASP A 443 -25.89 34.18 26.40
CA ASP A 443 -26.43 35.19 25.50
C ASP A 443 -26.62 36.54 26.22
N THR A 444 -25.89 37.57 25.81
CA THR A 444 -26.24 38.95 25.99
C THR A 444 -26.53 39.54 24.61
N GLU A 445 -27.83 39.65 24.31
CA GLU A 445 -28.31 40.45 23.21
C GLU A 445 -27.89 41.90 23.43
N GLN A 446 -26.97 42.42 22.63
CA GLN A 446 -26.84 43.85 22.36
C GLN A 446 -26.82 44.04 20.84
N ALA A 447 -27.86 44.72 20.39
CA ALA A 447 -28.04 45.18 19.03
C ALA A 447 -26.87 46.06 18.59
N VAL A 448 -26.22 45.69 17.50
CA VAL A 448 -25.25 46.52 16.78
C VAL A 448 -26.00 47.32 15.73
N PRO A 449 -25.89 48.64 15.67
CA PRO A 449 -26.54 49.45 14.66
C PRO A 449 -25.84 49.29 13.30
N ASP A 450 -26.66 49.19 12.26
CA ASP A 450 -26.26 49.24 10.85
C ASP A 450 -25.52 50.56 10.57
N THR A 451 -24.28 50.45 10.14
CA THR A 451 -23.57 51.53 9.46
C THR A 451 -23.08 51.00 8.12
N GLU A 452 -23.91 51.24 7.10
CA GLU A 452 -23.47 51.24 5.72
C GLU A 452 -22.42 52.36 5.55
N GLN A 453 -21.16 52.02 5.37
CA GLN A 453 -20.19 52.93 4.79
C GLN A 453 -19.67 52.32 3.50
N ALA A 454 -20.00 53.01 2.45
CA ALA A 454 -19.50 52.80 1.09
C ALA A 454 -17.96 52.85 1.07
N VAL A 455 -17.35 51.85 0.47
CA VAL A 455 -15.95 51.83 0.12
C VAL A 455 -15.74 52.69 -1.13
N PRO A 456 -14.93 53.73 -1.14
CA PRO A 456 -14.65 54.47 -2.37
C PRO A 456 -13.72 53.68 -3.28
N ASP A 457 -14.08 53.56 -4.54
CA ASP A 457 -13.24 53.10 -5.63
C ASP A 457 -11.99 54.00 -5.74
N THR A 458 -10.85 53.49 -5.48
CA THR A 458 -9.58 54.08 -5.86
C THR A 458 -8.90 53.18 -6.86
N GLU A 459 -9.20 53.44 -8.14
CA GLU A 459 -8.31 53.09 -9.24
C GLU A 459 -7.03 53.92 -9.07
N GLN A 460 -5.96 53.33 -8.59
CA GLN A 460 -4.64 53.88 -8.74
C GLN A 460 -3.88 53.02 -9.76
N ALA A 461 -3.63 53.64 -10.89
CA ALA A 461 -2.75 53.17 -11.93
C ALA A 461 -1.36 52.85 -11.35
N VAL A 462 -0.87 51.67 -11.66
CA VAL A 462 0.52 51.26 -11.41
C VAL A 462 1.38 51.98 -12.47
N PRO A 463 2.37 52.78 -12.11
CA PRO A 463 3.28 53.35 -13.11
C PRO A 463 4.23 52.25 -13.61
N ASP A 464 4.32 52.12 -14.92
CA ASP A 464 5.38 51.38 -15.61
C ASP A 464 6.73 51.97 -15.25
N THR A 465 7.51 51.26 -14.53
CA THR A 465 8.94 51.50 -14.38
C THR A 465 9.69 50.37 -15.07
N GLU A 466 9.91 50.55 -16.34
CA GLU A 466 11.05 49.94 -17.04
C GLU A 466 12.34 50.52 -16.41
N GLN A 467 12.92 49.77 -15.49
CA GLN A 467 14.34 49.99 -15.15
C GLN A 467 15.17 48.91 -15.79
N ALA A 468 15.93 49.36 -16.76
CA ALA A 468 17.00 48.62 -17.39
C ALA A 468 17.96 48.06 -16.32
N VAL A 469 18.19 46.76 -16.40
CA VAL A 469 19.26 46.08 -15.65
C VAL A 469 20.59 46.49 -16.29
N PRO A 470 21.53 47.12 -15.59
CA PRO A 470 22.83 47.36 -16.15
C PRO A 470 23.61 46.05 -16.27
N ASP A 471 24.13 45.78 -17.45
CA ASP A 471 25.15 44.78 -17.72
C ASP A 471 26.37 45.06 -16.85
N THR A 472 26.58 44.26 -15.82
CA THR A 472 27.86 44.19 -15.13
C THR A 472 28.52 42.87 -15.54
N GLU A 473 29.30 42.96 -16.62
CA GLU A 473 30.41 42.04 -16.83
C GLU A 473 31.40 42.25 -15.68
N GLN A 474 31.32 41.43 -14.66
CA GLN A 474 32.42 41.28 -13.71
C GLN A 474 33.24 40.06 -14.12
N THR A 475 34.38 40.37 -14.71
CA THR A 475 35.52 39.48 -14.88
C THR A 475 35.87 38.84 -13.55
N VAL A 476 35.80 37.52 -13.50
CA VAL A 476 36.33 36.70 -12.42
C VAL A 476 37.86 36.79 -12.50
N PRO A 477 38.57 37.21 -11.44
CA PRO A 477 40.02 37.14 -11.46
C PRO A 477 40.45 35.68 -11.32
N ASP A 478 41.32 35.25 -12.21
CA ASP A 478 42.08 34.00 -12.10
C ASP A 478 42.92 34.05 -10.81
N THR A 479 42.55 33.28 -9.85
CA THR A 479 43.44 32.93 -8.74
C THR A 479 43.84 31.47 -8.90
N GLU A 480 44.92 31.29 -9.66
CA GLU A 480 45.74 30.09 -9.49
C GLU A 480 46.32 30.09 -8.07
N GLN A 481 45.74 29.32 -7.20
CA GLN A 481 46.40 28.91 -5.96
C GLN A 481 46.80 27.44 -6.13
N ALA A 482 48.10 27.27 -6.22
CA ALA A 482 48.79 26.00 -6.19
C ALA A 482 48.38 25.20 -4.97
N VAL A 483 47.87 23.99 -5.21
CA VAL A 483 47.69 22.96 -4.20
C VAL A 483 49.09 22.37 -3.91
N PRO A 484 49.55 22.33 -2.66
CA PRO A 484 50.84 21.68 -2.37
C PRO A 484 50.71 20.18 -2.58
N ASP A 485 51.67 19.64 -3.32
CA ASP A 485 51.92 18.22 -3.49
C ASP A 485 52.16 17.58 -2.12
N THR A 486 51.30 16.72 -1.69
CA THR A 486 51.58 15.69 -0.67
C THR A 486 51.52 14.35 -1.36
N GLU A 487 52.67 13.96 -1.92
CA GLU A 487 52.95 12.56 -2.25
C GLU A 487 52.95 11.75 -0.95
N GLN A 488 51.91 10.96 -0.75
CA GLN A 488 51.99 9.76 0.08
C GLN A 488 51.78 8.56 -0.82
N ALA A 489 52.86 7.86 -0.99
CA ALA A 489 52.97 6.60 -1.72
C ALA A 489 51.98 5.58 -1.17
N VAL A 490 51.07 5.12 -2.02
CA VAL A 490 50.28 3.90 -1.82
C VAL A 490 51.11 2.76 -2.41
N PRO A 491 51.40 1.68 -1.68
CA PRO A 491 52.18 0.58 -2.24
C PRO A 491 51.39 -0.16 -3.31
N ASP A 492 51.99 -0.31 -4.46
CA ASP A 492 51.57 -1.15 -5.58
C ASP A 492 51.34 -2.59 -5.11
N THR A 493 50.14 -3.09 -5.26
CA THR A 493 49.87 -4.52 -5.38
C THR A 493 49.18 -4.74 -6.72
N GLU A 494 50.01 -4.85 -7.75
CA GLU A 494 49.62 -5.50 -9.00
C GLU A 494 49.33 -6.97 -8.72
N GLN A 495 48.07 -7.37 -8.81
CA GLN A 495 47.70 -8.74 -9.14
C GLN A 495 46.88 -8.73 -10.41
N ALA A 496 47.53 -9.19 -11.45
CA ALA A 496 47.01 -9.42 -12.76
C ALA A 496 45.75 -10.29 -12.71
N VAL A 497 44.66 -9.82 -13.30
CA VAL A 497 43.49 -10.61 -13.67
C VAL A 497 43.79 -11.19 -15.06
N PRO A 498 43.79 -12.52 -15.26
CA PRO A 498 43.95 -13.08 -16.59
C PRO A 498 42.64 -12.89 -17.39
N ASP A 499 42.78 -12.29 -18.56
CA ASP A 499 41.78 -12.29 -19.64
C ASP A 499 41.49 -13.74 -20.05
N THR A 500 40.24 -14.13 -19.94
CA THR A 500 39.72 -15.29 -20.66
C THR A 500 38.50 -14.87 -21.47
N GLU A 501 38.79 -14.46 -22.70
CA GLU A 501 37.79 -14.53 -23.77
C GLU A 501 37.39 -16.00 -23.97
N GLN A 502 36.16 -16.34 -23.72
CA GLN A 502 35.54 -17.55 -24.24
C GLN A 502 34.24 -17.21 -24.98
N THR A 503 34.35 -17.35 -26.27
CA THR A 503 33.29 -17.37 -27.28
C THR A 503 32.15 -18.31 -26.86
N VAL A 504 30.92 -17.79 -26.95
CA VAL A 504 29.68 -18.54 -26.85
C VAL A 504 29.39 -19.16 -28.23
N PRO A 505 29.16 -20.47 -28.36
CA PRO A 505 28.62 -21.03 -29.58
C PRO A 505 27.08 -21.02 -29.52
N ASP A 506 26.46 -20.50 -30.58
CA ASP A 506 25.05 -20.69 -30.91
C ASP A 506 24.72 -22.18 -31.01
N THR A 507 23.69 -22.61 -30.29
CA THR A 507 22.96 -23.81 -30.63
C THR A 507 21.48 -23.69 -30.25
N GLU A 508 20.67 -23.48 -31.27
CA GLU A 508 19.24 -23.89 -31.26
C GLU A 508 19.16 -25.38 -30.99
N GLN A 509 18.38 -25.80 -29.99
CA GLN A 509 17.61 -27.05 -30.05
C GLN A 509 16.59 -27.17 -28.89
N ALA A 510 15.41 -27.48 -29.27
CA ALA A 510 14.25 -28.12 -28.68
C ALA A 510 14.34 -28.54 -27.18
N VAL A 511 13.30 -28.16 -26.44
CA VAL A 511 12.94 -28.64 -25.13
C VAL A 511 12.42 -30.07 -25.20
N PRO A 512 12.93 -31.00 -24.38
CA PRO A 512 12.12 -32.05 -23.81
C PRO A 512 12.09 -32.00 -22.28
N ASP A 513 10.99 -32.50 -21.76
CA ASP A 513 10.61 -32.64 -20.37
C ASP A 513 11.69 -33.11 -19.41
N THR A 514 11.60 -32.49 -18.20
CA THR A 514 11.91 -33.05 -16.88
C THR A 514 13.27 -33.68 -16.63
N GLU A 515 13.96 -33.05 -15.76
CA GLU A 515 14.64 -33.57 -14.57
C GLU A 515 15.45 -32.41 -13.99
N ARG A 516 15.24 -32.10 -12.70
CA ARG A 516 16.01 -31.07 -12.00
C ARG A 516 17.49 -31.43 -12.05
N THR A 517 18.21 -30.95 -13.03
CA THR A 517 19.68 -31.01 -13.06
C THR A 517 20.20 -30.02 -12.00
N VAL A 518 20.75 -30.58 -10.94
CA VAL A 518 21.54 -29.86 -9.92
C VAL A 518 22.76 -29.27 -10.63
N PRO A 519 23.06 -27.97 -10.53
CA PRO A 519 24.24 -27.36 -11.14
C PRO A 519 25.51 -28.11 -10.76
N GLU A 520 26.43 -28.28 -11.71
CA GLU A 520 27.67 -29.06 -11.55
C GLU A 520 28.53 -28.61 -10.34
N GLU A 521 28.56 -27.29 -10.09
CA GLU A 521 29.22 -26.68 -8.91
C GLU A 521 28.64 -27.19 -7.56
N SER A 522 27.33 -27.50 -7.51
CA SER A 522 26.71 -28.09 -6.31
C SER A 522 27.14 -29.54 -6.07
N LYS A 523 27.44 -30.31 -7.13
CA LYS A 523 27.92 -31.68 -7.02
C LYS A 523 29.35 -31.74 -6.51
N GLU A 524 30.23 -30.85 -6.99
CA GLU A 524 31.62 -30.74 -6.53
C GLU A 524 31.69 -30.30 -5.05
N GLN A 525 30.88 -29.31 -4.64
CA GLN A 525 30.81 -28.85 -3.26
C GLN A 525 30.35 -29.97 -2.31
N LYS A 526 29.35 -30.77 -2.71
CA LYS A 526 28.93 -31.95 -1.93
C LYS A 526 30.01 -33.03 -1.85
N ALA A 527 30.75 -33.27 -2.94
CA ALA A 527 31.82 -34.24 -2.99
C ALA A 527 32.99 -33.87 -2.05
N LEU A 528 33.37 -32.60 -1.98
CA LEU A 528 34.40 -32.10 -1.05
C LEU A 528 33.98 -32.30 0.42
N ILE A 529 32.74 -32.03 0.77
CA ILE A 529 32.23 -32.28 2.13
C ILE A 529 32.28 -33.76 2.47
N LEU A 530 31.84 -34.63 1.53
CA LEU A 530 31.85 -36.09 1.74
C LEU A 530 33.27 -36.65 1.91
N SER A 531 34.23 -36.19 1.11
CA SER A 531 35.64 -36.56 1.27
C SER A 531 36.15 -36.19 2.67
N TYR A 532 35.90 -34.96 3.09
CA TYR A 532 36.31 -34.51 4.43
C TYR A 532 35.70 -35.32 5.57
N ILE A 533 34.37 -35.64 5.49
CA ILE A 533 33.70 -36.43 6.53
C ILE A 533 34.28 -37.86 6.57
N LYS A 534 34.65 -38.44 5.43
CA LYS A 534 35.27 -39.78 5.37
C LYS A 534 36.60 -39.84 6.10
N ASP A 535 37.42 -38.76 5.98
CA ASP A 535 38.73 -38.69 6.58
C ASP A 535 38.71 -38.22 8.06
N ASN A 536 37.68 -37.47 8.48
CA ASN A 536 37.61 -36.83 9.80
C ASN A 536 36.36 -37.20 10.62
N GLU A 537 35.59 -38.22 10.19
CA GLU A 537 34.38 -38.75 10.81
C GLU A 537 33.19 -37.75 10.96
N ASN A 538 33.45 -36.45 11.05
CA ASN A 538 32.42 -35.43 11.18
C ASN A 538 32.87 -34.07 10.62
N ILE A 539 31.89 -33.20 10.32
CA ILE A 539 32.12 -31.83 9.87
C ILE A 539 31.20 -30.85 10.61
N THR A 540 31.71 -29.64 10.88
CA THR A 540 30.87 -28.53 11.38
C THR A 540 30.60 -27.53 10.26
N ALA A 541 29.54 -26.72 10.41
CA ALA A 541 29.23 -25.67 9.41
C ALA A 541 30.38 -24.66 9.22
N LYS A 542 31.22 -24.44 10.24
CA LYS A 542 32.38 -23.55 10.14
C LYS A 542 33.47 -24.17 9.28
N ILE A 543 33.76 -25.45 9.49
CA ILE A 543 34.78 -26.20 8.71
C ILE A 543 34.29 -26.32 7.24
N ALA A 544 33.01 -26.65 7.02
CA ALA A 544 32.44 -26.71 5.67
C ALA A 544 32.55 -25.36 4.94
N ALA A 545 32.33 -24.25 5.63
CA ALA A 545 32.49 -22.91 5.06
C ALA A 545 33.94 -22.63 4.62
N THR A 546 34.91 -23.07 5.41
CA THR A 546 36.33 -22.91 5.08
C THR A 546 36.74 -23.78 3.90
N ILE A 547 36.34 -25.06 3.87
CA ILE A 547 36.70 -26.01 2.79
C ILE A 547 36.12 -25.58 1.45
N LEU A 548 34.89 -25.09 1.46
CA LEU A 548 34.18 -24.66 0.26
C LEU A 548 34.47 -23.21 -0.15
N ASN A 549 35.26 -22.49 0.64
CA ASN A 549 35.52 -21.05 0.49
C ASN A 549 34.23 -20.22 0.32
N VAL A 550 33.21 -20.51 1.14
CA VAL A 550 31.90 -19.82 1.09
C VAL A 550 31.55 -19.21 2.44
N LYS A 551 30.61 -18.25 2.44
CA LYS A 551 30.08 -17.69 3.70
C LYS A 551 29.40 -18.79 4.55
N PRO A 552 29.49 -18.72 5.90
CA PRO A 552 28.91 -19.75 6.79
C PRO A 552 27.41 -20.02 6.56
N ARG A 553 26.66 -19.05 6.06
CA ARG A 553 25.26 -19.21 5.70
C ARG A 553 25.08 -20.17 4.53
N ARG A 554 25.91 -20.06 3.48
CA ARG A 554 25.87 -20.93 2.30
C ARG A 554 26.28 -22.36 2.67
N ALA A 555 27.31 -22.53 3.47
CA ALA A 555 27.73 -23.84 3.95
C ALA A 555 26.61 -24.57 4.74
N ARG A 556 25.89 -23.85 5.59
CA ARG A 556 24.72 -24.42 6.31
C ARG A 556 23.62 -24.88 5.37
N THR A 557 23.36 -24.12 4.29
CA THR A 557 22.38 -24.52 3.27
C THR A 557 22.81 -25.83 2.62
N ILE A 558 24.04 -25.95 2.15
CA ILE A 558 24.56 -27.16 1.51
C ILE A 558 24.49 -28.37 2.45
N LEU A 559 24.90 -28.22 3.71
CA LEU A 559 24.80 -29.29 4.72
C LEU A 559 23.36 -29.68 5.01
N ARG A 560 22.42 -28.74 4.99
CA ARG A 560 21.01 -29.02 5.15
C ARG A 560 20.43 -29.76 3.95
N ASP A 561 20.81 -29.39 2.74
CA ASP A 561 20.37 -30.07 1.51
C ASP A 561 20.91 -31.51 1.51
N MET A 562 22.18 -31.75 1.87
CA MET A 562 22.77 -33.09 2.02
C MET A 562 22.08 -33.92 3.11
N GLN A 563 21.58 -33.27 4.16
CA GLN A 563 20.77 -33.93 5.21
C GLN A 563 19.40 -34.33 4.70
N ILE A 564 18.73 -33.47 3.91
CA ILE A 564 17.44 -33.75 3.29
C ILE A 564 17.59 -34.89 2.27
N ASP A 565 18.70 -34.90 1.51
CA ASP A 565 19.02 -35.96 0.55
C ASP A 565 19.40 -37.29 1.25
N GLY A 566 19.40 -37.35 2.59
CA GLY A 566 19.72 -38.55 3.37
C GLY A 566 21.21 -38.95 3.33
N ILE A 567 22.11 -38.11 2.85
CA ILE A 567 23.53 -38.38 2.68
C ILE A 567 24.29 -38.24 4.01
N ILE A 568 23.92 -37.25 4.82
CA ILE A 568 24.52 -37.00 6.13
C ILE A 568 23.40 -36.83 7.19
N LYS A 569 23.77 -37.09 8.45
CA LYS A 569 22.87 -36.82 9.59
C LYS A 569 23.49 -35.83 10.56
N ARG A 570 22.64 -35.02 11.16
CA ARG A 570 23.00 -34.05 12.18
C ARG A 570 23.08 -34.72 13.55
N VAL A 571 24.18 -34.47 14.29
CA VAL A 571 24.44 -34.98 15.63
C VAL A 571 24.77 -33.81 16.55
N GLY A 572 24.28 -33.82 17.80
CA GLY A 572 24.53 -32.78 18.79
C GLY A 572 23.46 -31.67 18.79
N ALA A 573 23.53 -30.78 19.79
CA ALA A 573 22.60 -29.68 19.99
C ALA A 573 23.29 -28.33 20.17
N ALA A 574 22.63 -27.27 19.84
CA ALA A 574 23.06 -25.86 19.99
C ALA A 574 24.48 -25.60 19.43
N ARG A 575 25.49 -25.32 20.28
CA ARG A 575 26.84 -24.94 19.85
C ARG A 575 27.72 -26.14 19.44
N SER A 576 27.26 -27.38 19.68
CA SER A 576 28.00 -28.63 19.39
C SER A 576 27.47 -29.43 18.20
N ILE A 577 26.76 -28.77 17.28
CA ILE A 577 26.21 -29.40 16.07
C ILE A 577 27.32 -29.83 15.12
N LYS A 578 27.34 -31.14 14.78
CA LYS A 578 28.18 -31.78 13.81
C LYS A 578 27.34 -32.58 12.81
N TYR A 579 27.92 -32.87 11.66
CA TYR A 579 27.30 -33.69 10.62
C TYR A 579 28.22 -34.90 10.36
N VAL A 580 27.63 -36.08 10.27
CA VAL A 580 28.31 -37.35 10.03
C VAL A 580 27.64 -38.08 8.87
N LEU A 581 28.32 -39.02 8.23
CA LEU A 581 27.73 -39.84 7.18
C LEU A 581 26.54 -40.63 7.71
N GLN A 582 25.48 -40.74 6.89
CA GLN A 582 24.39 -41.64 7.19
C GLN A 582 24.76 -43.04 6.71
N THR A 583 25.17 -43.90 7.62
CA THR A 583 25.37 -45.31 7.31
C THR A 583 24.01 -45.99 7.17
N GLU A 584 23.73 -46.57 6.01
CA GLU A 584 22.61 -47.49 5.84
C GLU A 584 22.70 -48.61 6.89
N LYS A 585 21.60 -48.89 7.57
CA LYS A 585 21.42 -50.06 8.40
C LYS A 585 20.93 -51.22 7.55
#